data_1a9c338dc0d35c0adc148032521d9d1a
#
_entry.id   1a9c338dc0d35c0adc148032521d9d1a
#
_cell.length_a   1.000
_cell.length_b   1.000
_cell.length_c   1.000
_cell.angle_alpha   90.00
_cell.angle_beta   90.00
_cell.angle_gamma   90.00
#
_symmetry.space_group_name_H-M   'P 1'
#
loop_
_entity.id
_entity.type
_entity.pdbx_description
1 polymer ?
#
loop_
_entity_poly.entity_id
_entity_poly.type
_entity_poly.pdbx_seq_one_letter_code
_entity_poly.pdbx_strand_id
1 'polypeptide(L)'
;LHPGHLGLDDSQWRQMEIQKELYRWLNERGVYINAPDWYFLDGTHKTGIGYREVNFSLSRDQQMILNRQNIYDGTFEKTPSMGWGFVPLTRYQGGGPDAILEPLSEHLPDYEQLMRQYYGAGVQACYRGPRLYDSESCRKMVVDVIDWYKKYRDILNSDIVHLRRADGRDWDGWMHVNPQLGEKGFLLVFNPTTLPITQVIKVPVYYTGKTQS
;
A
#
# COMPACT_ATOMS: atom_id res chain seq x y z
N LEU A 1 17.54 11.80 30.51
CA LEU A 1 17.99 10.39 30.69
C LEU A 1 17.08 9.71 31.71
N HIS A 2 16.50 8.60 31.34
CA HIS A 2 15.74 7.77 32.28
C HIS A 2 16.68 7.02 33.21
N PRO A 3 16.28 6.79 34.47
CA PRO A 3 17.06 5.92 35.36
C PRO A 3 17.29 4.55 34.71
N GLY A 4 18.54 4.07 34.74
CA GLY A 4 18.91 2.80 34.12
C GLY A 4 19.47 2.88 32.70
N HIS A 5 19.54 4.08 32.11
CA HIS A 5 20.19 4.29 30.81
C HIS A 5 21.65 4.71 31.01
N LEU A 6 22.56 4.04 30.31
CA LEU A 6 23.98 4.31 30.33
C LEU A 6 24.42 5.36 29.30
N GLY A 7 23.55 5.67 28.31
CA GLY A 7 23.81 6.63 27.27
C GLY A 7 22.66 6.73 26.27
N LEU A 8 22.85 7.48 25.18
CA LEU A 8 21.85 7.64 24.13
C LEU A 8 21.58 6.33 23.38
N ASP A 9 22.59 5.53 23.16
CA ASP A 9 22.48 4.25 22.43
C ASP A 9 21.77 3.18 23.25
N ASP A 10 21.84 3.26 24.57
CA ASP A 10 21.16 2.32 25.47
C ASP A 10 19.63 2.44 25.40
N SER A 11 19.10 3.63 25.15
CA SER A 11 17.65 3.83 24.98
C SER A 11 17.11 3.07 23.78
N GLN A 12 17.81 3.10 22.68
CA GLN A 12 17.42 2.41 21.45
C GLN A 12 17.50 0.89 21.62
N TRP A 13 18.56 0.42 22.23
CA TRP A 13 18.74 -1.00 22.53
C TRP A 13 17.63 -1.56 23.44
N ARG A 14 17.32 -0.85 24.52
CA ARG A 14 16.24 -1.25 25.44
C ARG A 14 14.87 -1.24 24.78
N GLN A 15 14.60 -0.25 23.97
CA GLN A 15 13.37 -0.19 23.19
C GLN A 15 13.25 -1.40 22.25
N MET A 16 14.32 -1.76 21.58
CA MET A 16 14.40 -2.92 20.73
C MET A 16 14.09 -4.23 21.46
N GLU A 17 14.66 -4.44 22.63
CA GLU A 17 14.41 -5.65 23.44
C GLU A 17 12.93 -5.77 23.79
N ILE A 18 12.34 -4.69 24.31
CA ILE A 18 10.92 -4.64 24.68
C ILE A 18 10.02 -4.93 23.45
N GLN A 19 10.33 -4.34 22.32
CA GLN A 19 9.53 -4.54 21.11
C GLN A 19 9.65 -5.95 20.56
N LYS A 20 10.84 -6.52 20.57
CA LYS A 20 11.07 -7.91 20.16
C LYS A 20 10.25 -8.88 21.02
N GLU A 21 10.20 -8.66 22.32
CA GLU A 21 9.38 -9.46 23.24
C GLU A 21 7.88 -9.25 22.97
N LEU A 22 7.45 -7.99 22.81
CA LEU A 22 6.07 -7.66 22.50
C LEU A 22 5.61 -8.29 21.18
N TYR A 23 6.42 -8.20 20.13
CA TYR A 23 6.08 -8.76 18.82
C TYR A 23 6.01 -10.28 18.87
N ARG A 24 6.90 -10.94 19.59
CA ARG A 24 6.82 -12.38 19.82
C ARG A 24 5.52 -12.75 20.51
N TRP A 25 5.20 -12.07 21.60
CA TRP A 25 3.99 -12.28 22.38
C TRP A 25 2.71 -12.08 21.54
N LEU A 26 2.67 -11.06 20.68
CA LEU A 26 1.55 -10.79 19.77
C LEU A 26 1.43 -11.88 18.69
N ASN A 27 2.55 -12.26 18.09
CA ASN A 27 2.57 -13.27 17.03
C ASN A 27 2.11 -14.64 17.54
N GLU A 28 2.53 -15.05 18.73
CA GLU A 28 2.09 -16.29 19.38
C GLU A 28 0.57 -16.34 19.62
N ARG A 29 -0.09 -15.18 19.63
CA ARG A 29 -1.54 -15.00 19.82
C ARG A 29 -2.29 -14.72 18.54
N GLY A 30 -1.63 -14.80 17.39
CA GLY A 30 -2.22 -14.51 16.10
C GLY A 30 -2.63 -13.06 15.93
N VAL A 31 -2.06 -12.13 16.68
CA VAL A 31 -2.32 -10.71 16.56
C VAL A 31 -1.46 -10.13 15.44
N TYR A 32 -2.12 -9.53 14.45
CA TYR A 32 -1.44 -8.84 13.36
C TYR A 32 -0.75 -7.58 13.87
N ILE A 33 0.52 -7.43 13.51
CA ILE A 33 1.33 -6.28 13.90
C ILE A 33 1.43 -5.32 12.73
N ASN A 34 0.88 -4.12 12.90
CA ASN A 34 1.02 -3.02 11.95
C ASN A 34 1.77 -1.87 12.62
N ALA A 35 3.10 -1.96 12.60
CA ALA A 35 3.97 -0.95 13.19
C ALA A 35 4.58 -0.09 12.08
N PRO A 36 4.37 1.23 12.11
CA PRO A 36 4.91 2.15 11.10
C PRO A 36 6.40 2.44 11.26
N ASP A 37 7.00 2.00 12.35
CA ASP A 37 8.38 2.29 12.69
C ASP A 37 9.34 1.46 11.85
N TRP A 38 10.19 2.16 11.13
CA TRP A 38 11.13 1.59 10.18
C TRP A 38 12.55 1.42 10.73
N TYR A 39 12.83 1.93 11.90
CA TYR A 39 14.13 1.80 12.57
C TYR A 39 14.20 0.61 13.52
N PHE A 40 13.26 -0.32 13.36
CA PHE A 40 13.34 -1.56 14.06
C PHE A 40 14.40 -2.44 13.46
N LEU A 41 15.37 -2.66 14.21
CA LEU A 41 16.27 -3.75 14.39
C LEU A 41 17.10 -4.19 13.22
N ASP A 42 16.49 -4.54 12.16
CA ASP A 42 17.17 -5.14 11.04
C ASP A 42 17.42 -4.13 9.92
N GLY A 43 17.03 -2.88 10.13
CA GLY A 43 17.19 -1.81 9.16
C GLY A 43 16.44 -2.03 7.84
N THR A 44 15.86 -3.20 7.65
CA THR A 44 15.17 -3.60 6.43
C THR A 44 13.66 -3.50 6.57
N HIS A 45 13.18 -3.28 7.78
CA HIS A 45 11.77 -3.39 8.10
C HIS A 45 10.98 -2.14 7.78
N LYS A 46 10.43 -2.11 6.60
CA LYS A 46 9.39 -1.15 6.23
C LYS A 46 8.04 -1.78 6.56
N THR A 47 7.50 -1.48 7.73
CA THR A 47 6.20 -1.99 8.14
C THR A 47 5.05 -1.24 7.49
N GLY A 48 5.28 -0.05 6.96
CA GLY A 48 4.30 0.75 6.25
C GLY A 48 4.67 0.94 4.79
N ILE A 49 4.21 0.07 3.90
CA ILE A 49 4.33 0.28 2.46
C ILE A 49 3.50 1.51 2.08
N GLY A 50 4.14 2.48 1.45
CA GLY A 50 3.47 3.72 1.07
C GLY A 50 3.41 4.79 2.15
N TYR A 51 3.81 4.50 3.39
CA TYR A 51 3.91 5.53 4.42
C TYR A 51 5.13 6.41 4.19
N ARG A 52 4.88 7.69 3.95
CA ARG A 52 5.86 8.77 3.90
C ARG A 52 5.15 10.07 4.23
N GLU A 53 5.54 10.78 5.26
CA GLU A 53 4.98 12.11 5.56
C GLU A 53 5.18 13.10 4.41
N VAL A 54 6.30 12.99 3.72
CA VAL A 54 6.61 13.82 2.53
C VAL A 54 5.58 13.70 1.41
N ASN A 55 4.79 12.62 1.37
CA ASN A 55 3.74 12.43 0.37
C ASN A 55 2.63 13.47 0.50
N PHE A 56 2.38 13.99 1.68
CA PHE A 56 1.35 14.99 1.92
C PHE A 56 1.65 16.37 1.35
N SER A 57 2.90 16.64 0.98
CA SER A 57 3.30 17.89 0.34
C SER A 57 3.36 17.81 -1.18
N LEU A 58 3.16 16.62 -1.75
CA LEU A 58 3.15 16.40 -3.19
C LEU A 58 1.73 16.52 -3.74
N SER A 59 1.60 16.84 -5.04
CA SER A 59 0.32 16.78 -5.72
C SER A 59 -0.24 15.34 -5.76
N ARG A 60 -1.56 15.19 -5.93
CA ARG A 60 -2.23 13.86 -6.00
C ARG A 60 -1.57 12.93 -7.01
N ASP A 61 -1.29 13.42 -8.21
CA ASP A 61 -0.62 12.62 -9.26
C ASP A 61 0.75 12.12 -8.82
N GLN A 62 1.56 13.00 -8.24
CA GLN A 62 2.88 12.63 -7.73
C GLN A 62 2.79 11.65 -6.56
N GLN A 63 1.82 11.85 -5.66
CA GLN A 63 1.57 10.91 -4.57
C GLN A 63 1.22 9.52 -5.10
N MET A 64 0.35 9.40 -6.11
CA MET A 64 -0.04 8.13 -6.70
C MET A 64 1.14 7.37 -7.30
N ILE A 65 2.01 8.06 -8.03
CA ILE A 65 3.22 7.47 -8.59
C ILE A 65 4.15 6.99 -7.48
N LEU A 66 4.43 7.85 -6.51
CA LEU A 66 5.33 7.54 -5.39
C LEU A 66 4.78 6.41 -4.52
N ASN A 67 3.49 6.36 -4.30
CA ASN A 67 2.85 5.28 -3.54
C ASN A 67 2.99 3.93 -4.25
N ARG A 68 2.81 3.89 -5.58
CA ARG A 68 3.04 2.66 -6.35
C ARG A 68 4.51 2.26 -6.39
N GLN A 69 5.45 3.22 -6.41
CA GLN A 69 6.88 2.94 -6.23
C GLN A 69 7.15 2.32 -4.86
N ASN A 70 6.59 2.90 -3.79
CA ASN A 70 6.75 2.37 -2.44
C ASN A 70 6.13 0.97 -2.28
N ILE A 71 4.97 0.72 -2.89
CA ILE A 71 4.36 -0.61 -2.93
C ILE A 71 5.27 -1.60 -3.67
N TYR A 72 5.72 -1.23 -4.86
CA TYR A 72 6.60 -2.07 -5.67
C TYR A 72 7.90 -2.43 -4.94
N ASP A 73 8.58 -1.43 -4.38
CA ASP A 73 9.83 -1.64 -3.65
C ASP A 73 9.59 -2.42 -2.34
N GLY A 74 8.54 -2.09 -1.60
CA GLY A 74 8.23 -2.72 -0.31
C GLY A 74 7.80 -4.18 -0.42
N THR A 75 7.13 -4.55 -1.50
CA THR A 75 6.65 -5.93 -1.69
C THR A 75 7.75 -6.92 -2.10
N PHE A 76 8.98 -6.47 -2.39
CA PHE A 76 10.15 -7.36 -2.42
C PHE A 76 10.57 -7.84 -1.03
N GLU A 77 10.27 -7.06 0.02
CA GLU A 77 10.70 -7.36 1.38
C GLU A 77 9.59 -8.01 2.21
N LYS A 78 8.32 -7.80 1.85
CA LYS A 78 7.15 -8.16 2.64
C LYS A 78 6.02 -8.71 1.79
N THR A 79 5.21 -9.54 2.44
CA THR A 79 3.94 -9.95 1.85
C THR A 79 2.98 -8.75 1.73
N PRO A 80 2.10 -8.72 0.73
CA PRO A 80 1.15 -7.63 0.52
C PRO A 80 0.34 -7.27 1.77
N SER A 81 -0.19 -8.25 2.48
CA SER A 81 -1.00 -8.05 3.69
C SER A 81 -0.29 -7.37 4.86
N MET A 82 1.02 -7.20 4.79
CA MET A 82 1.80 -6.51 5.83
C MET A 82 1.98 -5.02 5.59
N GLY A 83 1.50 -4.49 4.47
CA GLY A 83 1.63 -3.08 4.12
C GLY A 83 0.40 -2.26 4.49
N TRP A 84 0.57 -0.94 4.51
CA TRP A 84 -0.50 0.03 4.60
C TRP A 84 -0.09 1.35 3.94
N GLY A 85 -1.06 2.15 3.52
CA GLY A 85 -0.80 3.43 2.88
C GLY A 85 -1.83 4.49 3.27
N PHE A 86 -1.43 5.75 3.22
CA PHE A 86 -2.31 6.87 3.52
C PHE A 86 -3.23 7.21 2.35
N VAL A 87 -4.50 7.46 2.71
CA VAL A 87 -5.49 8.09 1.85
C VAL A 87 -5.80 9.47 2.43
N PRO A 88 -5.24 10.55 1.85
CA PRO A 88 -5.34 11.91 2.42
C PRO A 88 -6.67 12.53 2.05
N LEU A 89 -7.73 12.23 2.79
CA LEU A 89 -9.09 12.73 2.53
C LEU A 89 -9.21 14.24 2.78
N THR A 90 -8.59 14.73 3.85
CA THR A 90 -8.63 16.14 4.22
C THR A 90 -7.22 16.67 4.51
N ARG A 91 -7.12 17.96 4.69
CA ARG A 91 -5.84 18.61 4.98
C ARG A 91 -5.20 18.02 6.25
N TYR A 92 -4.00 17.54 6.05
CA TYR A 92 -3.13 17.02 7.10
C TYR A 92 -1.72 17.58 6.87
N GLN A 93 -0.93 17.72 7.90
CA GLN A 93 0.42 18.31 7.94
C GLN A 93 1.05 18.66 6.58
N GLY A 94 1.17 19.94 6.25
CA GLY A 94 1.96 20.43 5.13
C GLY A 94 1.35 20.27 3.72
N GLY A 95 0.28 19.51 3.55
CA GLY A 95 -0.38 19.32 2.25
C GLY A 95 -1.24 20.52 1.86
N GLY A 96 -1.06 21.03 0.63
CA GLY A 96 -1.95 22.02 0.02
C GLY A 96 -3.19 21.39 -0.62
N PRO A 97 -4.06 22.21 -1.25
CA PRO A 97 -5.27 21.73 -1.94
C PRO A 97 -5.00 20.65 -3.00
N ASP A 98 -3.85 20.72 -3.66
CA ASP A 98 -3.46 19.76 -4.71
C ASP A 98 -3.03 18.41 -4.15
N ALA A 99 -2.80 18.32 -2.84
CA ALA A 99 -2.32 17.13 -2.17
C ALA A 99 -3.44 16.28 -1.55
N ILE A 100 -4.63 16.86 -1.34
CA ILE A 100 -5.76 16.23 -0.64
C ILE A 100 -6.89 15.86 -1.60
N LEU A 101 -7.78 15.00 -1.15
CA LEU A 101 -8.93 14.54 -1.93
C LEU A 101 -10.21 15.37 -1.67
N GLU A 102 -10.23 16.16 -0.62
CA GLU A 102 -11.41 17.00 -0.34
C GLU A 102 -11.47 18.22 -1.26
N PRO A 103 -12.64 18.54 -1.86
CA PRO A 103 -13.92 17.84 -1.79
C PRO A 103 -13.91 16.49 -2.52
N LEU A 104 -14.34 15.41 -1.83
CA LEU A 104 -14.22 14.04 -2.34
C LEU A 104 -15.01 13.82 -3.64
N SER A 105 -16.17 14.45 -3.75
CA SER A 105 -17.03 14.38 -4.94
C SER A 105 -16.40 14.99 -6.19
N GLU A 106 -15.46 15.92 -6.03
CA GLU A 106 -14.76 16.57 -7.14
C GLU A 106 -13.52 15.77 -7.59
N HIS A 107 -13.03 14.85 -6.74
CA HIS A 107 -11.81 14.06 -6.96
C HIS A 107 -12.07 12.55 -6.96
N LEU A 108 -13.26 12.13 -7.41
CA LEU A 108 -13.64 10.71 -7.41
C LEU A 108 -12.66 9.80 -8.17
N PRO A 109 -12.16 10.15 -9.37
CA PRO A 109 -11.21 9.32 -10.10
C PRO A 109 -9.90 9.11 -9.32
N ASP A 110 -9.38 10.19 -8.72
CA ASP A 110 -8.14 10.13 -7.92
C ASP A 110 -8.34 9.28 -6.67
N TYR A 111 -9.48 9.44 -6.00
CA TYR A 111 -9.82 8.67 -4.81
C TYR A 111 -9.97 7.19 -5.13
N GLU A 112 -10.71 6.86 -6.20
CA GLU A 112 -10.87 5.47 -6.65
C GLU A 112 -9.52 4.85 -7.01
N GLN A 113 -8.69 5.55 -7.78
CA GLN A 113 -7.37 5.06 -8.18
C GLN A 113 -6.48 4.82 -6.96
N LEU A 114 -6.50 5.73 -5.98
CA LEU A 114 -5.71 5.59 -4.76
C LEU A 114 -6.15 4.38 -3.93
N MET A 115 -7.45 4.16 -3.79
CA MET A 115 -7.98 2.96 -3.11
C MET A 115 -7.59 1.68 -3.86
N ARG A 116 -7.77 1.66 -5.18
CA ARG A 116 -7.47 0.47 -6.00
C ARG A 116 -5.99 0.12 -5.99
N GLN A 117 -5.09 1.08 -5.94
CA GLN A 117 -3.65 0.77 -5.86
C GLN A 117 -3.26 0.15 -4.51
N TYR A 118 -3.85 0.58 -3.39
CA TYR A 118 -3.58 -0.03 -2.09
C TYR A 118 -4.24 -1.40 -1.96
N TYR A 119 -5.54 -1.48 -2.15
CA TYR A 119 -6.25 -2.76 -2.07
C TYR A 119 -5.80 -3.75 -3.15
N GLY A 120 -5.45 -3.24 -4.34
CA GLY A 120 -4.90 -4.04 -5.42
C GLY A 120 -3.48 -4.57 -5.16
N ALA A 121 -2.80 -4.06 -4.14
CA ALA A 121 -1.53 -4.60 -3.65
C ALA A 121 -1.69 -5.41 -2.35
N GLY A 122 -2.91 -5.64 -1.87
CA GLY A 122 -3.16 -6.24 -0.57
C GLY A 122 -2.73 -5.34 0.61
N VAL A 123 -2.53 -4.05 0.35
CA VAL A 123 -2.08 -3.05 1.33
C VAL A 123 -3.30 -2.41 1.99
N GLN A 124 -3.25 -2.21 3.29
CA GLN A 124 -4.33 -1.57 4.02
C GLN A 124 -4.38 -0.07 3.72
N ALA A 125 -5.60 0.46 3.53
CA ALA A 125 -5.82 1.89 3.42
C ALA A 125 -5.97 2.53 4.80
N CYS A 126 -5.16 3.53 5.09
CA CYS A 126 -5.24 4.36 6.28
C CYS A 126 -5.85 5.71 5.93
N TYR A 127 -7.15 5.83 6.11
CA TYR A 127 -7.90 7.04 5.77
C TYR A 127 -7.64 8.16 6.76
N ARG A 128 -7.25 9.32 6.25
CA ARG A 128 -6.99 10.53 7.03
C ARG A 128 -8.02 11.61 6.73
N GLY A 129 -9.06 11.65 7.54
CA GLY A 129 -10.16 12.62 7.42
C GLY A 129 -11.37 12.21 8.25
N PRO A 130 -12.33 13.14 8.43
CA PRO A 130 -13.48 12.93 9.32
C PRO A 130 -14.57 12.06 8.68
N ARG A 131 -14.52 11.81 7.37
CA ARG A 131 -15.54 11.08 6.61
C ARG A 131 -14.94 10.39 5.40
N LEU A 132 -15.53 9.24 5.02
CA LEU A 132 -15.11 8.49 3.83
C LEU A 132 -15.79 8.95 2.54
N TYR A 133 -16.89 9.68 2.64
CA TYR A 133 -17.66 10.17 1.50
C TYR A 133 -18.42 11.45 1.88
N ASP A 134 -18.61 12.33 0.91
CA ASP A 134 -19.30 13.61 1.00
C ASP A 134 -20.56 13.68 0.10
N SER A 135 -20.78 12.65 -0.72
CA SER A 135 -21.89 12.53 -1.65
C SER A 135 -22.28 11.07 -1.85
N GLU A 136 -23.47 10.83 -2.40
CA GLU A 136 -23.92 9.46 -2.71
C GLU A 136 -23.06 8.81 -3.83
N SER A 137 -22.61 9.60 -4.81
CA SER A 137 -21.66 9.10 -5.84
C SER A 137 -20.34 8.67 -5.23
N CYS A 138 -19.79 9.45 -4.30
CA CYS A 138 -18.58 9.10 -3.56
C CYS A 138 -18.79 7.84 -2.71
N ARG A 139 -19.91 7.76 -1.98
CA ARG A 139 -20.28 6.58 -1.20
C ARG A 139 -20.35 5.33 -2.06
N LYS A 140 -21.03 5.42 -3.22
CA LYS A 140 -21.15 4.31 -4.15
C LYS A 140 -19.77 3.84 -4.62
N MET A 141 -18.90 4.74 -5.05
CA MET A 141 -17.53 4.42 -5.48
C MET A 141 -16.74 3.70 -4.37
N VAL A 142 -16.79 4.21 -3.13
CA VAL A 142 -16.10 3.58 -1.98
C VAL A 142 -16.62 2.15 -1.75
N VAL A 143 -17.94 1.96 -1.78
CA VAL A 143 -18.55 0.63 -1.62
C VAL A 143 -18.13 -0.31 -2.76
N ASP A 144 -18.22 0.15 -4.01
CA ASP A 144 -17.84 -0.65 -5.19
C ASP A 144 -16.37 -1.13 -5.12
N VAL A 145 -15.45 -0.27 -4.68
CA VAL A 145 -14.04 -0.64 -4.53
C VAL A 145 -13.83 -1.63 -3.39
N ILE A 146 -14.52 -1.44 -2.25
CA ILE A 146 -14.42 -2.36 -1.12
C ILE A 146 -15.02 -3.73 -1.47
N ASP A 147 -16.14 -3.77 -2.16
CA ASP A 147 -16.76 -5.03 -2.58
C ASP A 147 -15.91 -5.76 -3.64
N TRP A 148 -15.31 -5.02 -4.56
CA TRP A 148 -14.29 -5.57 -5.45
C TRP A 148 -13.12 -6.19 -4.68
N TYR A 149 -12.55 -5.48 -3.69
CA TYR A 149 -11.48 -6.05 -2.85
C TYR A 149 -11.93 -7.29 -2.10
N LYS A 150 -13.08 -7.26 -1.44
CA LYS A 150 -13.62 -8.41 -0.71
C LYS A 150 -13.80 -9.64 -1.60
N LYS A 151 -14.21 -9.43 -2.85
CA LYS A 151 -14.38 -10.50 -3.83
C LYS A 151 -13.05 -11.18 -4.20
N TYR A 152 -11.97 -10.39 -4.32
CA TYR A 152 -10.68 -10.88 -4.82
C TYR A 152 -9.58 -10.86 -3.75
N ARG A 153 -9.91 -10.63 -2.49
CA ARG A 153 -8.91 -10.43 -1.43
C ARG A 153 -7.94 -11.60 -1.27
N ASP A 154 -8.38 -12.83 -1.50
CA ASP A 154 -7.55 -14.01 -1.30
C ASP A 154 -6.38 -14.01 -2.30
N ILE A 155 -6.65 -13.68 -3.57
CA ILE A 155 -5.58 -13.53 -4.55
C ILE A 155 -4.83 -12.21 -4.39
N LEU A 156 -5.48 -11.10 -4.01
CA LEU A 156 -4.83 -9.81 -3.81
C LEU A 156 -3.91 -9.77 -2.58
N ASN A 157 -4.06 -10.70 -1.65
CA ASN A 157 -3.18 -10.89 -0.50
C ASN A 157 -2.11 -11.97 -0.73
N SER A 158 -2.05 -12.54 -1.93
CA SER A 158 -1.06 -13.55 -2.30
C SER A 158 0.23 -12.92 -2.83
N ASP A 159 1.21 -13.76 -3.14
CA ASP A 159 2.53 -13.33 -3.61
C ASP A 159 2.46 -12.42 -4.84
N ILE A 160 3.41 -11.49 -4.94
CA ILE A 160 3.51 -10.54 -6.05
C ILE A 160 4.66 -10.93 -6.98
N VAL A 161 4.35 -10.92 -8.28
CA VAL A 161 5.32 -10.88 -9.36
C VAL A 161 5.41 -9.45 -9.88
N HIS A 162 6.56 -8.81 -9.72
CA HIS A 162 6.81 -7.44 -10.14
C HIS A 162 6.98 -7.37 -11.65
N LEU A 163 6.21 -6.50 -12.32
CA LEU A 163 6.27 -6.34 -13.78
C LEU A 163 7.03 -5.08 -14.17
N ARG A 164 6.50 -3.92 -13.82
CA ARG A 164 7.10 -2.63 -14.13
C ARG A 164 6.91 -1.66 -12.97
N ARG A 165 8.01 -1.06 -12.52
CA ARG A 165 8.01 -0.02 -11.50
C ARG A 165 7.46 1.28 -12.08
N ALA A 166 6.63 2.00 -11.31
CA ALA A 166 6.05 3.27 -11.72
C ALA A 166 7.13 4.32 -12.02
N ASP A 167 7.03 4.99 -13.16
CA ASP A 167 7.90 6.10 -13.57
C ASP A 167 7.10 7.37 -13.98
N GLY A 168 5.77 7.27 -13.97
CA GLY A 168 4.87 8.36 -14.34
C GLY A 168 4.81 8.67 -15.84
N ARG A 169 5.42 7.86 -16.70
CA ARG A 169 5.52 8.10 -18.16
C ARG A 169 4.84 7.02 -18.99
N ASP A 170 4.89 5.79 -18.52
CA ASP A 170 4.34 4.63 -19.19
C ASP A 170 3.60 3.77 -18.15
N TRP A 171 2.90 2.72 -18.61
CA TRP A 171 2.18 1.83 -17.70
C TRP A 171 3.10 1.28 -16.61
N ASP A 172 2.53 0.99 -15.47
CA ASP A 172 3.19 0.27 -14.39
C ASP A 172 2.26 -0.79 -13.81
N GLY A 173 2.80 -1.73 -13.01
CA GLY A 173 1.96 -2.73 -12.42
C GLY A 173 2.68 -3.96 -11.89
N TRP A 174 1.87 -4.86 -11.36
CA TRP A 174 2.29 -6.13 -10.78
C TRP A 174 1.20 -7.19 -10.99
N MET A 175 1.55 -8.42 -10.71
CA MET A 175 0.61 -9.55 -10.77
C MET A 175 0.66 -10.31 -9.45
N HIS A 176 -0.49 -10.55 -8.83
CA HIS A 176 -0.60 -11.51 -7.74
C HIS A 176 -0.70 -12.92 -8.29
N VAL A 177 -0.09 -13.87 -7.59
CA VAL A 177 -0.08 -15.28 -7.99
C VAL A 177 -0.28 -16.20 -6.79
N ASN A 178 -1.13 -17.19 -6.98
CA ASN A 178 -1.30 -18.27 -6.01
C ASN A 178 -1.88 -19.51 -6.73
N PRO A 179 -1.08 -20.55 -6.98
CA PRO A 179 -1.54 -21.75 -7.69
C PRO A 179 -2.59 -22.57 -6.93
N GLN A 180 -2.80 -22.31 -5.65
CA GLN A 180 -3.73 -23.02 -4.78
C GLN A 180 -5.17 -22.46 -4.86
N LEU A 181 -5.34 -21.24 -5.38
CA LEU A 181 -6.65 -20.60 -5.48
C LEU A 181 -7.35 -20.92 -6.80
N GLY A 182 -8.65 -20.66 -6.86
CA GLY A 182 -9.44 -20.73 -8.09
C GLY A 182 -8.94 -19.70 -9.11
N GLU A 183 -8.86 -18.43 -8.70
CA GLU A 183 -8.15 -17.36 -9.42
C GLU A 183 -6.66 -17.45 -9.10
N LYS A 184 -5.89 -18.08 -10.01
CA LYS A 184 -4.46 -18.36 -9.81
C LYS A 184 -3.54 -17.17 -10.10
N GLY A 185 -4.06 -16.12 -10.69
CA GLY A 185 -3.33 -14.92 -11.01
C GLY A 185 -4.27 -13.72 -11.16
N PHE A 186 -3.82 -12.56 -10.72
CA PHE A 186 -4.54 -11.30 -10.84
C PHE A 186 -3.58 -10.19 -11.25
N LEU A 187 -3.75 -9.68 -12.47
CA LEU A 187 -2.90 -8.64 -13.06
C LEU A 187 -3.49 -7.27 -12.75
N LEU A 188 -2.68 -6.38 -12.18
CA LEU A 188 -2.99 -4.97 -12.04
C LEU A 188 -2.06 -4.16 -12.94
N VAL A 189 -2.67 -3.30 -13.74
CA VAL A 189 -1.99 -2.38 -14.65
C VAL A 189 -2.54 -0.98 -14.44
N PHE A 190 -1.65 -0.01 -14.30
CA PHE A 190 -1.97 1.38 -14.11
C PHE A 190 -1.44 2.20 -15.28
N ASN A 191 -2.26 3.12 -15.76
CA ASN A 191 -1.87 4.16 -16.68
C ASN A 191 -1.68 5.48 -15.89
N PRO A 192 -0.44 5.96 -15.71
CA PRO A 192 -0.20 7.19 -14.94
C PRO A 192 -0.44 8.47 -15.77
N THR A 193 -0.82 8.33 -17.03
CA THR A 193 -0.99 9.47 -17.95
C THR A 193 -2.46 9.76 -18.22
N THR A 194 -2.75 10.92 -18.75
CA THR A 194 -4.09 11.31 -19.19
C THR A 194 -4.45 10.78 -20.59
N LEU A 195 -3.48 10.21 -21.31
CA LEU A 195 -3.67 9.67 -22.64
C LEU A 195 -3.76 8.15 -22.63
N PRO A 196 -4.53 7.52 -23.52
CA PRO A 196 -4.52 6.07 -23.66
C PRO A 196 -3.14 5.54 -24.03
N ILE A 197 -2.73 4.45 -23.37
CA ILE A 197 -1.49 3.72 -23.67
C ILE A 197 -1.87 2.38 -24.31
N THR A 198 -1.26 2.05 -25.43
CA THR A 198 -1.38 0.74 -26.07
C THR A 198 -0.03 0.03 -26.00
N GLN A 199 0.02 -1.08 -25.24
CA GLN A 199 1.24 -1.85 -25.02
C GLN A 199 0.96 -3.34 -25.04
N VAL A 200 1.95 -4.12 -25.47
CA VAL A 200 1.95 -5.58 -25.33
C VAL A 200 2.67 -5.92 -24.02
N ILE A 201 1.94 -6.47 -23.07
CA ILE A 201 2.47 -6.86 -21.77
C ILE A 201 2.72 -8.37 -21.75
N LYS A 202 3.98 -8.76 -21.50
CA LYS A 202 4.32 -10.16 -21.28
C LYS A 202 3.93 -10.56 -19.85
N VAL A 203 2.89 -11.37 -19.71
CA VAL A 203 2.37 -11.83 -18.42
C VAL A 203 3.09 -13.11 -17.98
N PRO A 204 3.77 -13.13 -16.82
CA PRO A 204 4.53 -14.29 -16.34
C PRO A 204 3.62 -15.34 -15.69
N VAL A 205 2.93 -16.13 -16.50
CA VAL A 205 1.96 -17.15 -16.03
C VAL A 205 2.59 -18.37 -15.35
N TYR A 206 3.92 -18.53 -15.42
CA TYR A 206 4.63 -19.64 -14.80
C TYR A 206 4.28 -19.83 -13.32
N TYR A 207 4.25 -18.73 -12.55
CA TYR A 207 3.97 -18.76 -11.11
C TYR A 207 2.50 -19.07 -10.74
N THR A 208 1.62 -19.10 -11.72
CA THR A 208 0.23 -19.58 -11.52
C THR A 208 0.12 -21.10 -11.53
N GLY A 209 1.21 -21.81 -11.71
CA GLY A 209 1.23 -23.26 -11.86
C GLY A 209 0.81 -23.77 -13.24
N LYS A 210 0.64 -22.89 -14.23
CA LYS A 210 0.42 -23.25 -15.63
C LYS A 210 1.76 -23.46 -16.33
N THR A 211 1.93 -24.63 -16.95
CA THR A 211 3.19 -25.03 -17.60
C THR A 211 3.31 -24.59 -19.05
N GLN A 212 2.21 -24.13 -19.67
CA GLN A 212 2.20 -23.55 -21.03
C GLN A 212 1.09 -22.53 -21.16
N SER A 213 1.35 -21.49 -21.92
CA SER A 213 0.39 -20.47 -22.35
C SER A 213 -0.24 -20.86 -23.67
#